data_c0cc07047b73725bc03f5b649ba938f6
#
_entry.id   c0cc07047b73725bc03f5b649ba938f6
#
_cell.length_a   1.000
_cell.length_b   1.000
_cell.length_c   1.000
_cell.angle_alpha   90.00
_cell.angle_beta   90.00
_cell.angle_gamma   90.00
#
_symmetry.space_group_name_H-M   'P 1'
#
loop_
_entity.id
_entity.type
_entity.pdbx_description
1 polymer ?
#
loop_
_entity_poly.entity_id
_entity_poly.type
_entity_poly.pdbx_seq_one_letter_code
_entity_poly.pdbx_strand_id
1 'polypeptide(L)'
;MDDLFALQGKVAIVTGAAQGIGREIAIGFSRYGADIVAVDLNEELLLGVKKEIETESRRCLALKVDLGSIDQINGMTETAVQEMGRIDILANIAGVNVHKPAEDMTEQEWDFVQDINLKSLFFCCQSVGRVMLKQGSGRIINMSSSFGIVGFGGRTAYASSKAAVSNLTKTLAIEWSAKGVNVNAIAPGPVWTPARDHLFSNPEFYNNLMTKLPIKRTAKPAEIVGPAIFLASEASSFMTGATLLVDGGWCAQ
;
A
#
# COMPACT_ATOMS: atom_id res chain seq x y z
N MET A 1 -16.20 20.49 -15.84
CA MET A 1 -15.06 20.34 -14.92
C MET A 1 -14.63 18.89 -15.06
N ASP A 2 -13.37 18.66 -15.42
CA ASP A 2 -12.83 17.32 -15.46
C ASP A 2 -12.88 16.73 -14.05
N ASP A 3 -13.22 15.45 -13.93
CA ASP A 3 -13.24 14.79 -12.62
C ASP A 3 -11.79 14.62 -12.13
N LEU A 4 -11.41 15.41 -11.12
CA LEU A 4 -10.07 15.42 -10.56
C LEU A 4 -9.65 14.07 -9.96
N PHE A 5 -10.61 13.21 -9.65
CA PHE A 5 -10.37 11.88 -9.08
C PHE A 5 -10.33 10.77 -10.13
N ALA A 6 -10.61 11.09 -11.40
CA ALA A 6 -10.63 10.12 -12.48
C ALA A 6 -9.26 9.47 -12.71
N LEU A 7 -9.26 8.16 -12.93
CA LEU A 7 -8.09 7.35 -13.25
C LEU A 7 -8.17 6.72 -14.65
N GLN A 8 -9.04 7.26 -15.54
CA GLN A 8 -9.23 6.75 -16.89
C GLN A 8 -7.91 6.74 -17.67
N GLY A 9 -7.63 5.59 -18.31
CA GLY A 9 -6.42 5.39 -19.11
C GLY A 9 -5.12 5.27 -18.30
N LYS A 10 -5.20 5.21 -16.97
CA LYS A 10 -4.07 4.95 -16.08
C LYS A 10 -3.90 3.44 -15.88
N VAL A 11 -2.65 3.02 -15.67
CA VAL A 11 -2.29 1.66 -15.27
C VAL A 11 -1.74 1.71 -13.85
N ALA A 12 -2.36 0.93 -12.95
CA ALA A 12 -1.99 0.88 -11.54
C ALA A 12 -1.46 -0.50 -11.15
N ILE A 13 -0.25 -0.56 -10.62
CA ILE A 13 0.26 -1.74 -9.91
C ILE A 13 -0.17 -1.64 -8.45
N VAL A 14 -0.78 -2.70 -7.92
CA VAL A 14 -1.16 -2.81 -6.51
C VAL A 14 -0.56 -4.08 -5.92
N THR A 15 0.35 -3.95 -4.96
CA THR A 15 0.94 -5.08 -4.25
C THR A 15 0.10 -5.47 -3.03
N GLY A 16 0.07 -6.76 -2.67
CA GLY A 16 -0.82 -7.26 -1.61
C GLY A 16 -2.30 -7.22 -2.01
N ALA A 17 -2.59 -7.40 -3.31
CA ALA A 17 -3.90 -7.16 -3.90
C ALA A 17 -4.90 -8.31 -3.69
N ALA A 18 -4.49 -9.46 -3.15
CA ALA A 18 -5.36 -10.62 -3.02
C ALA A 18 -6.45 -10.45 -1.93
N GLN A 19 -6.20 -9.65 -0.90
CA GLN A 19 -7.12 -9.47 0.22
C GLN A 19 -6.98 -8.12 0.93
N GLY A 20 -7.90 -7.83 1.84
CA GLY A 20 -7.81 -6.69 2.77
C GLY A 20 -7.73 -5.34 2.04
N ILE A 21 -6.83 -4.46 2.49
CA ILE A 21 -6.69 -3.09 1.98
C ILE A 21 -6.26 -3.10 0.52
N GLY A 22 -5.31 -3.96 0.13
CA GLY A 22 -4.81 -4.02 -1.25
C GLY A 22 -5.89 -4.43 -2.24
N ARG A 23 -6.71 -5.42 -1.89
CA ARG A 23 -7.87 -5.83 -2.70
C ARG A 23 -8.86 -4.67 -2.92
N GLU A 24 -9.26 -4.00 -1.84
CA GLU A 24 -10.20 -2.87 -1.94
C GLU A 24 -9.64 -1.71 -2.75
N ILE A 25 -8.33 -1.42 -2.63
CA ILE A 25 -7.67 -0.37 -3.44
C ILE A 25 -7.65 -0.78 -4.92
N ALA A 26 -7.30 -2.03 -5.25
CA ALA A 26 -7.27 -2.50 -6.64
C ALA A 26 -8.65 -2.39 -7.30
N ILE A 27 -9.71 -2.84 -6.61
CA ILE A 27 -11.09 -2.71 -7.07
C ILE A 27 -11.52 -1.24 -7.12
N GLY A 28 -11.17 -0.44 -6.11
CA GLY A 28 -11.47 0.98 -6.10
C GLY A 28 -10.85 1.73 -7.28
N PHE A 29 -9.58 1.48 -7.56
CA PHE A 29 -8.92 2.10 -8.72
C PHE A 29 -9.57 1.70 -10.05
N SER A 30 -10.00 0.44 -10.21
CA SER A 30 -10.70 -0.01 -11.42
C SER A 30 -12.04 0.72 -11.61
N ARG A 31 -12.82 0.92 -10.54
CA ARG A 31 -14.08 1.68 -10.57
C ARG A 31 -13.90 3.15 -10.95
N TYR A 32 -12.72 3.71 -10.67
CA TYR A 32 -12.35 5.07 -11.09
C TYR A 32 -11.65 5.10 -12.46
N GLY A 33 -11.58 3.97 -13.17
CA GLY A 33 -11.20 3.90 -14.57
C GLY A 33 -9.78 3.41 -14.86
N ALA A 34 -9.00 2.99 -13.85
CA ALA A 34 -7.67 2.43 -14.07
C ALA A 34 -7.72 0.97 -14.53
N ASP A 35 -6.78 0.58 -15.38
CA ASP A 35 -6.41 -0.80 -15.60
C ASP A 35 -5.44 -1.26 -14.50
N ILE A 36 -5.55 -2.51 -14.05
CA ILE A 36 -4.89 -2.98 -12.83
C ILE A 36 -3.87 -4.07 -13.12
N VAL A 37 -2.70 -3.96 -12.51
CA VAL A 37 -1.76 -5.06 -12.31
C VAL A 37 -1.84 -5.45 -10.83
N ALA A 38 -2.59 -6.49 -10.55
CA ALA A 38 -2.80 -7.02 -9.21
C ALA A 38 -1.69 -8.02 -8.85
N VAL A 39 -1.00 -7.78 -7.73
CA VAL A 39 0.21 -8.53 -7.34
C VAL A 39 0.06 -9.09 -5.93
N ASP A 40 0.28 -10.39 -5.78
CA ASP A 40 0.26 -11.09 -4.49
C ASP A 40 0.99 -12.45 -4.58
N LEU A 41 1.27 -13.08 -3.45
CA LEU A 41 1.70 -14.48 -3.37
C LEU A 41 0.56 -15.48 -3.57
N ASN A 42 -0.66 -15.10 -3.16
CA ASN A 42 -1.84 -15.98 -3.22
C ASN A 42 -2.54 -15.84 -4.58
N GLU A 43 -2.16 -16.71 -5.50
CA GLU A 43 -2.68 -16.72 -6.86
C GLU A 43 -4.19 -16.99 -6.94
N GLU A 44 -4.72 -17.88 -6.11
CA GLU A 44 -6.15 -18.24 -6.12
C GLU A 44 -7.04 -17.02 -5.76
N LEU A 45 -6.72 -16.34 -4.66
CA LEU A 45 -7.43 -15.12 -4.26
C LEU A 45 -7.26 -14.00 -5.29
N LEU A 46 -6.06 -13.90 -5.89
CA LEU A 46 -5.76 -12.89 -6.90
C LEU A 46 -6.62 -13.07 -8.17
N LEU A 47 -6.85 -14.32 -8.60
CA LEU A 47 -7.75 -14.62 -9.72
C LEU A 47 -9.21 -14.23 -9.42
N GLY A 48 -9.63 -14.31 -8.14
CA GLY A 48 -10.92 -13.80 -7.69
C GLY A 48 -11.04 -12.29 -7.87
N VAL A 49 -10.00 -11.54 -7.46
CA VAL A 49 -9.92 -10.09 -7.64
C VAL A 49 -9.90 -9.70 -9.11
N LYS A 50 -9.15 -10.42 -9.94
CA LYS A 50 -9.14 -10.21 -11.39
C LYS A 50 -10.55 -10.29 -11.99
N LYS A 51 -11.29 -11.35 -11.69
CA LYS A 51 -12.66 -11.52 -12.18
C LYS A 51 -13.56 -10.35 -11.78
N GLU A 52 -13.46 -9.87 -10.53
CA GLU A 52 -14.26 -8.75 -10.05
C GLU A 52 -13.90 -7.45 -10.79
N ILE A 53 -12.61 -7.17 -11.01
CA ILE A 53 -12.16 -5.99 -11.77
C ILE A 53 -12.64 -6.04 -13.23
N GLU A 54 -12.62 -7.21 -13.85
CA GLU A 54 -13.08 -7.40 -15.23
C GLU A 54 -14.59 -7.15 -15.38
N THR A 55 -15.40 -7.32 -14.32
CA THR A 55 -16.83 -6.92 -14.33
C THR A 55 -17.03 -5.41 -14.44
N GLU A 56 -16.07 -4.60 -14.01
CA GLU A 56 -16.05 -3.14 -14.16
C GLU A 56 -15.55 -2.69 -15.55
N SER A 57 -15.44 -3.63 -16.52
CA SER A 57 -14.92 -3.38 -17.87
C SER A 57 -13.50 -2.80 -17.89
N ARG A 58 -12.67 -3.15 -16.92
CA ARG A 58 -11.26 -2.78 -16.83
C ARG A 58 -10.37 -4.00 -17.06
N ARG A 59 -9.20 -3.76 -17.64
CA ARG A 59 -8.19 -4.82 -17.80
C ARG A 59 -7.57 -5.12 -16.44
N CYS A 60 -7.36 -6.41 -16.15
CA CYS A 60 -6.64 -6.84 -14.96
C CYS A 60 -5.61 -7.91 -15.29
N LEU A 61 -4.34 -7.61 -15.02
CA LEU A 61 -3.25 -8.57 -15.05
C LEU A 61 -2.99 -9.04 -13.61
N ALA A 62 -3.21 -10.34 -13.35
CA ALA A 62 -2.93 -10.94 -12.05
C ALA A 62 -1.55 -11.60 -12.09
N LEU A 63 -0.63 -11.18 -11.23
CA LEU A 63 0.74 -11.67 -11.18
C LEU A 63 1.05 -12.25 -9.80
N LYS A 64 1.37 -13.53 -9.75
CA LYS A 64 1.95 -14.16 -8.56
C LYS A 64 3.40 -13.76 -8.44
N VAL A 65 3.75 -13.01 -7.40
CA VAL A 65 5.09 -12.47 -7.18
C VAL A 65 5.47 -12.60 -5.71
N ASP A 66 6.63 -13.18 -5.45
CA ASP A 66 7.28 -13.08 -4.15
C ASP A 66 8.07 -11.77 -4.08
N LEU A 67 7.56 -10.82 -3.28
CA LEU A 67 8.23 -9.53 -3.08
C LEU A 67 9.52 -9.63 -2.27
N GLY A 68 9.81 -10.78 -1.66
CA GLY A 68 11.12 -11.07 -1.08
C GLY A 68 12.23 -11.26 -2.14
N SER A 69 11.86 -11.50 -3.40
CA SER A 69 12.76 -11.68 -4.53
C SER A 69 12.83 -10.43 -5.41
N ILE A 70 13.99 -9.79 -5.44
CA ILE A 70 14.22 -8.60 -6.29
C ILE A 70 14.08 -8.93 -7.77
N ASP A 71 14.48 -10.13 -8.19
CA ASP A 71 14.33 -10.57 -9.58
C ASP A 71 12.86 -10.68 -9.98
N GLN A 72 12.00 -11.20 -9.09
CA GLN A 72 10.57 -11.25 -9.35
C GLN A 72 9.93 -9.85 -9.36
N ILE A 73 10.40 -8.91 -8.53
CA ILE A 73 9.97 -7.51 -8.57
C ILE A 73 10.31 -6.87 -9.94
N ASN A 74 11.52 -7.12 -10.44
CA ASN A 74 11.92 -6.61 -11.76
C ASN A 74 11.08 -7.26 -12.88
N GLY A 75 10.91 -8.57 -12.86
CA GLY A 75 10.06 -9.30 -13.82
C GLY A 75 8.60 -8.83 -13.79
N MET A 76 8.04 -8.53 -12.62
CA MET A 76 6.72 -7.91 -12.47
C MET A 76 6.63 -6.59 -13.25
N THR A 77 7.63 -5.72 -13.07
CA THR A 77 7.65 -4.40 -13.73
C THR A 77 7.77 -4.54 -15.25
N GLU A 78 8.65 -5.44 -15.73
CA GLU A 78 8.83 -5.73 -17.15
C GLU A 78 7.55 -6.27 -17.78
N THR A 79 6.91 -7.26 -17.12
CA THR A 79 5.64 -7.83 -17.58
C THR A 79 4.52 -6.77 -17.60
N ALA A 80 4.45 -5.92 -16.56
CA ALA A 80 3.46 -4.84 -16.54
C ALA A 80 3.64 -3.86 -17.72
N VAL A 81 4.88 -3.48 -18.05
CA VAL A 81 5.15 -2.62 -19.21
C VAL A 81 4.84 -3.33 -20.51
N GLN A 82 5.21 -4.60 -20.66
CA GLN A 82 4.96 -5.38 -21.87
C GLN A 82 3.46 -5.54 -22.15
N GLU A 83 2.67 -5.88 -21.13
CA GLU A 83 1.25 -6.20 -21.28
C GLU A 83 0.34 -4.97 -21.26
N MET A 84 0.70 -3.92 -20.49
CA MET A 84 -0.12 -2.74 -20.29
C MET A 84 0.41 -1.49 -21.01
N GLY A 85 1.67 -1.48 -21.45
CA GLY A 85 2.30 -0.41 -22.22
C GLY A 85 2.84 0.76 -21.38
N ARG A 86 2.37 0.92 -20.14
CA ARG A 86 2.75 2.01 -19.22
C ARG A 86 2.50 1.63 -17.77
N ILE A 87 3.05 2.42 -16.84
CA ILE A 87 2.74 2.33 -15.41
C ILE A 87 2.59 3.76 -14.88
N ASP A 88 1.38 4.12 -14.41
CA ASP A 88 1.07 5.47 -13.91
C ASP A 88 1.04 5.53 -12.39
N ILE A 89 0.61 4.44 -11.76
CA ILE A 89 0.38 4.37 -10.31
C ILE A 89 1.07 3.11 -9.78
N LEU A 90 1.78 3.28 -8.67
CA LEU A 90 2.27 2.17 -7.85
C LEU A 90 1.70 2.32 -6.43
N ALA A 91 0.89 1.35 -6.01
CA ALA A 91 0.40 1.25 -4.63
C ALA A 91 1.10 0.08 -3.92
N ASN A 92 2.09 0.39 -3.10
CA ASN A 92 2.83 -0.56 -2.27
C ASN A 92 2.05 -0.85 -0.99
N ILE A 93 1.13 -1.83 -1.03
CA ILE A 93 0.22 -2.15 0.08
C ILE A 93 0.66 -3.40 0.84
N ALA A 94 1.39 -4.31 0.20
CA ALA A 94 1.88 -5.53 0.83
C ALA A 94 2.64 -5.24 2.14
N GLY A 95 2.44 -6.08 3.12
CA GLY A 95 3.13 -5.95 4.39
C GLY A 95 2.76 -7.05 5.37
N VAL A 96 3.71 -7.36 6.23
CA VAL A 96 3.61 -8.38 7.27
C VAL A 96 3.86 -7.78 8.64
N ASN A 97 3.50 -8.52 9.69
CA ASN A 97 3.73 -8.08 11.06
C ASN A 97 3.96 -9.29 11.96
N VAL A 98 4.94 -9.16 12.84
CA VAL A 98 5.18 -10.05 13.96
C VAL A 98 4.84 -9.30 15.25
N HIS A 99 3.99 -9.89 16.09
CA HIS A 99 3.61 -9.32 17.39
C HIS A 99 4.32 -10.06 18.51
N LYS A 100 5.31 -9.41 19.13
CA LYS A 100 6.17 -10.02 20.13
C LYS A 100 6.86 -8.96 21.00
N PRO A 101 7.11 -9.19 22.29
CA PRO A 101 7.99 -8.34 23.11
C PRO A 101 9.36 -8.16 22.42
N ALA A 102 9.97 -6.99 22.60
CA ALA A 102 11.21 -6.65 21.90
C ALA A 102 12.37 -7.58 22.30
N GLU A 103 12.44 -7.96 23.57
CA GLU A 103 13.46 -8.88 24.13
C GLU A 103 13.38 -10.31 23.58
N ASP A 104 12.20 -10.71 23.07
CA ASP A 104 11.97 -12.05 22.53
C ASP A 104 12.06 -12.10 20.99
N MET A 105 12.23 -10.93 20.31
CA MET A 105 12.29 -10.85 18.86
C MET A 105 13.55 -11.52 18.33
N THR A 106 13.41 -12.52 17.46
CA THR A 106 14.55 -13.16 16.80
C THR A 106 15.00 -12.37 15.58
N GLU A 107 16.27 -12.56 15.19
CA GLU A 107 16.84 -11.96 13.97
C GLU A 107 16.00 -12.34 12.74
N GLN A 108 15.61 -13.60 12.59
CA GLN A 108 14.80 -14.07 11.46
C GLN A 108 13.42 -13.39 11.39
N GLU A 109 12.76 -13.18 12.52
CA GLU A 109 11.47 -12.47 12.58
C GLU A 109 11.62 -10.99 12.27
N TRP A 110 12.71 -10.36 12.73
CA TRP A 110 13.06 -9.00 12.40
C TRP A 110 13.31 -8.84 10.89
N ASP A 111 14.21 -9.66 10.35
CA ASP A 111 14.59 -9.62 8.93
C ASP A 111 13.38 -9.88 8.03
N PHE A 112 12.53 -10.87 8.37
CA PHE A 112 11.29 -11.12 7.63
C PHE A 112 10.41 -9.87 7.51
N VAL A 113 10.23 -9.13 8.62
CA VAL A 113 9.42 -7.90 8.61
C VAL A 113 10.10 -6.79 7.83
N GLN A 114 11.43 -6.60 7.99
CA GLN A 114 12.17 -5.56 7.26
C GLN A 114 12.24 -5.87 5.76
N ASP A 115 12.49 -7.10 5.39
CA ASP A 115 12.57 -7.52 3.99
C ASP A 115 11.26 -7.28 3.24
N ILE A 116 10.12 -7.63 3.84
CA ILE A 116 8.82 -7.46 3.18
C ILE A 116 8.29 -6.02 3.29
N ASN A 117 8.42 -5.34 4.43
CA ASN A 117 7.78 -4.05 4.62
C ASN A 117 8.60 -2.87 4.09
N LEU A 118 9.91 -2.99 4.06
CA LEU A 118 10.82 -1.88 3.72
C LEU A 118 11.66 -2.17 2.48
N LYS A 119 12.44 -3.25 2.48
CA LYS A 119 13.34 -3.59 1.37
C LYS A 119 12.57 -3.86 0.08
N SER A 120 11.55 -4.72 0.12
CA SER A 120 10.73 -5.01 -1.05
C SER A 120 10.03 -3.76 -1.59
N LEU A 121 9.47 -2.94 -0.68
CA LEU A 121 8.83 -1.67 -1.04
C LEU A 121 9.80 -0.73 -1.75
N PHE A 122 11.01 -0.60 -1.24
CA PHE A 122 12.05 0.21 -1.90
C PHE A 122 12.36 -0.31 -3.31
N PHE A 123 12.53 -1.62 -3.49
CA PHE A 123 12.83 -2.17 -4.81
C PHE A 123 11.65 -2.12 -5.78
N CYS A 124 10.41 -2.20 -5.29
CA CYS A 124 9.21 -1.89 -6.08
C CYS A 124 9.23 -0.42 -6.53
N CYS A 125 9.49 0.52 -5.60
CA CYS A 125 9.64 1.93 -5.94
C CYS A 125 10.76 2.15 -6.98
N GLN A 126 11.92 1.49 -6.82
CA GLN A 126 13.05 1.65 -7.72
C GLN A 126 12.75 1.09 -9.12
N SER A 127 12.22 -0.14 -9.21
CA SER A 127 11.93 -0.80 -10.47
C SER A 127 10.88 -0.04 -11.27
N VAL A 128 9.73 0.25 -10.66
CA VAL A 128 8.64 1.01 -11.27
C VAL A 128 9.02 2.48 -11.48
N GLY A 129 9.74 3.07 -10.52
CA GLY A 129 10.20 4.45 -10.60
C GLY A 129 11.08 4.71 -11.82
N ARG A 130 11.94 3.75 -12.23
CA ARG A 130 12.73 3.85 -13.47
C ARG A 130 11.82 4.01 -14.71
N VAL A 131 10.68 3.34 -14.74
CA VAL A 131 9.69 3.45 -15.82
C VAL A 131 9.03 4.83 -15.77
N MET A 132 8.51 5.23 -14.61
CA MET A 132 7.83 6.50 -14.41
C MET A 132 8.73 7.72 -14.70
N LEU A 133 10.00 7.66 -14.29
CA LEU A 133 11.01 8.70 -14.57
C LEU A 133 11.29 8.86 -16.07
N LYS A 134 11.29 7.76 -16.84
CA LYS A 134 11.38 7.82 -18.31
C LYS A 134 10.11 8.36 -18.96
N GLN A 135 8.95 8.06 -18.37
CA GLN A 135 7.64 8.60 -18.81
C GLN A 135 7.49 10.09 -18.47
N GLY A 136 8.24 10.63 -17.52
CA GLY A 136 8.09 12.00 -17.00
C GLY A 136 6.82 12.19 -16.14
N SER A 137 6.19 11.10 -15.69
CA SER A 137 4.97 11.15 -14.87
C SER A 137 4.79 9.88 -14.07
N GLY A 138 4.25 10.00 -12.86
CA GLY A 138 3.91 8.85 -12.01
C GLY A 138 3.39 9.26 -10.63
N ARG A 139 2.66 8.36 -9.99
CA ARG A 139 2.16 8.47 -8.60
C ARG A 139 2.54 7.22 -7.82
N ILE A 140 3.29 7.37 -6.75
CA ILE A 140 3.68 6.26 -5.86
C ILE A 140 3.01 6.48 -4.51
N ILE A 141 2.32 5.45 -4.03
CA ILE A 141 1.61 5.43 -2.76
C ILE A 141 2.18 4.31 -1.91
N ASN A 142 2.87 4.66 -0.84
CA ASN A 142 3.48 3.72 0.07
C ASN A 142 2.57 3.49 1.30
N MET A 143 2.41 2.23 1.72
CA MET A 143 1.64 1.91 2.92
C MET A 143 2.52 1.99 4.17
N SER A 144 2.41 3.13 4.90
CA SER A 144 2.94 3.30 6.23
C SER A 144 1.95 2.76 7.29
N SER A 145 1.91 3.33 8.46
CA SER A 145 1.00 3.01 9.57
C SER A 145 1.01 4.13 10.61
N SER A 146 -0.07 4.27 11.38
CA SER A 146 -0.05 5.06 12.62
C SER A 146 1.08 4.63 13.58
N PHE A 147 1.45 3.34 13.58
CA PHE A 147 2.58 2.83 14.35
C PHE A 147 3.96 3.22 13.78
N GLY A 148 4.03 3.75 12.57
CA GLY A 148 5.22 4.41 12.05
C GLY A 148 5.36 5.88 12.50
N ILE A 149 4.34 6.44 13.15
CA ILE A 149 4.31 7.81 13.68
C ILE A 149 4.44 7.79 15.21
N VAL A 150 3.69 6.89 15.87
CA VAL A 150 3.71 6.70 17.33
C VAL A 150 4.09 5.26 17.69
N GLY A 151 4.81 5.09 18.80
CA GLY A 151 5.20 3.76 19.29
C GLY A 151 4.01 2.93 19.76
N PHE A 152 4.13 1.61 19.62
CA PHE A 152 3.17 0.66 20.17
C PHE A 152 3.89 -0.63 20.62
N GLY A 153 3.67 -1.04 21.88
CA GLY A 153 4.34 -2.21 22.47
C GLY A 153 4.07 -3.50 21.67
N GLY A 154 5.08 -4.37 21.61
CA GLY A 154 5.00 -5.64 20.89
C GLY A 154 5.00 -5.51 19.36
N ARG A 155 5.37 -4.35 18.80
CA ARG A 155 5.37 -4.06 17.35
C ARG A 155 6.72 -3.53 16.86
N THR A 156 7.82 -3.82 17.54
CA THR A 156 9.12 -3.18 17.31
C THR A 156 9.56 -3.24 15.85
N ALA A 157 9.65 -4.41 15.24
CA ALA A 157 10.07 -4.56 13.85
C ALA A 157 9.09 -3.88 12.88
N TYR A 158 7.77 -4.05 13.11
CA TYR A 158 6.74 -3.44 12.27
C TYR A 158 6.75 -1.92 12.35
N ALA A 159 6.74 -1.35 13.55
CA ALA A 159 6.71 0.10 13.75
C ALA A 159 7.97 0.76 13.15
N SER A 160 9.14 0.16 13.36
CA SER A 160 10.41 0.61 12.77
C SER A 160 10.35 0.59 11.24
N SER A 161 9.86 -0.50 10.63
CA SER A 161 9.72 -0.59 9.17
C SER A 161 8.78 0.50 8.62
N LYS A 162 7.65 0.77 9.30
CA LYS A 162 6.66 1.75 8.82
C LYS A 162 7.11 3.21 9.04
N ALA A 163 7.91 3.48 10.07
CA ALA A 163 8.59 4.77 10.25
C ALA A 163 9.63 4.99 9.13
N ALA A 164 10.41 3.96 8.81
CA ALA A 164 11.36 4.02 7.70
C ALA A 164 10.67 4.25 6.35
N VAL A 165 9.52 3.62 6.07
CA VAL A 165 8.71 3.86 4.87
C VAL A 165 8.27 5.33 4.77
N SER A 166 7.84 5.95 5.89
CA SER A 166 7.46 7.37 5.89
C SER A 166 8.65 8.28 5.55
N ASN A 167 9.85 7.96 6.03
CA ASN A 167 11.04 8.75 5.70
C ASN A 167 11.56 8.48 4.28
N LEU A 168 11.54 7.22 3.83
CA LEU A 168 11.86 6.83 2.45
C LEU A 168 10.97 7.56 1.44
N THR A 169 9.67 7.69 1.75
CA THR A 169 8.70 8.45 0.93
C THR A 169 9.16 9.89 0.72
N LYS A 170 9.63 10.57 1.77
CA LYS A 170 10.16 11.94 1.68
C LYS A 170 11.42 12.01 0.81
N THR A 171 12.34 11.07 0.98
CA THR A 171 13.60 11.03 0.22
C THR A 171 13.32 10.84 -1.27
N LEU A 172 12.50 9.86 -1.63
CA LEU A 172 12.13 9.62 -3.03
C LEU A 172 11.34 10.79 -3.64
N ALA A 173 10.50 11.46 -2.85
CA ALA A 173 9.80 12.67 -3.30
C ALA A 173 10.78 13.79 -3.67
N ILE A 174 11.80 14.04 -2.86
CA ILE A 174 12.83 15.04 -3.14
C ILE A 174 13.60 14.72 -4.42
N GLU A 175 13.94 13.43 -4.64
CA GLU A 175 14.73 13.01 -5.79
C GLU A 175 13.94 13.00 -7.12
N TRP A 176 12.62 12.76 -7.07
CA TRP A 176 11.83 12.39 -8.25
C TRP A 176 10.76 13.41 -8.67
N SER A 177 10.29 14.27 -7.76
CA SER A 177 9.16 15.17 -8.06
C SER A 177 9.48 16.18 -9.17
N ALA A 178 10.70 16.71 -9.24
CA ALA A 178 11.12 17.58 -10.33
C ALA A 178 11.14 16.87 -11.71
N LYS A 179 11.06 15.54 -11.70
CA LYS A 179 11.01 14.68 -12.91
C LYS A 179 9.58 14.14 -13.16
N GLY A 180 8.57 14.71 -12.50
CA GLY A 180 7.16 14.39 -12.71
C GLY A 180 6.63 13.18 -11.90
N VAL A 181 7.39 12.64 -10.95
CA VAL A 181 6.95 11.49 -10.13
C VAL A 181 6.70 11.94 -8.70
N ASN A 182 5.44 11.92 -8.25
CA ASN A 182 5.06 12.24 -6.88
C ASN A 182 5.04 10.96 -6.03
N VAL A 183 5.59 11.05 -4.83
CA VAL A 183 5.68 9.93 -3.89
C VAL A 183 5.05 10.34 -2.57
N ASN A 184 3.99 9.65 -2.15
CA ASN A 184 3.30 9.90 -0.88
C ASN A 184 3.07 8.59 -0.13
N ALA A 185 2.69 8.68 1.13
CA ALA A 185 2.32 7.54 1.95
C ALA A 185 0.92 7.71 2.54
N ILE A 186 0.25 6.59 2.81
CA ILE A 186 -0.93 6.51 3.67
C ILE A 186 -0.50 5.82 4.96
N ALA A 187 -0.93 6.36 6.10
CA ALA A 187 -0.71 5.77 7.41
C ALA A 187 -2.05 5.42 8.08
N PRO A 188 -2.58 4.20 7.84
CA PRO A 188 -3.80 3.76 8.47
C PRO A 188 -3.64 3.53 9.97
N GLY A 189 -4.73 3.73 10.71
CA GLY A 189 -4.91 3.22 12.05
C GLY A 189 -5.33 1.74 12.07
N PRO A 190 -6.07 1.30 13.09
CA PRO A 190 -6.60 -0.06 13.16
C PRO A 190 -7.64 -0.30 12.07
N VAL A 191 -7.32 -1.16 11.09
CA VAL A 191 -8.22 -1.61 10.02
C VAL A 191 -8.55 -3.08 10.23
N TRP A 192 -9.84 -3.44 10.22
CA TRP A 192 -10.28 -4.83 10.32
C TRP A 192 -10.11 -5.53 8.97
N THR A 193 -9.18 -6.44 8.90
CA THR A 193 -8.88 -7.25 7.71
C THR A 193 -8.96 -8.73 8.04
N PRO A 194 -9.15 -9.63 7.06
CA PRO A 194 -9.15 -11.07 7.32
C PRO A 194 -7.93 -11.56 8.09
N ALA A 195 -6.75 -11.04 7.80
CA ALA A 195 -5.51 -11.39 8.50
C ALA A 195 -5.49 -10.97 9.99
N ARG A 196 -6.37 -10.05 10.41
CA ARG A 196 -6.46 -9.52 11.78
C ARG A 196 -7.75 -9.95 12.50
N ASP A 197 -8.59 -10.73 11.85
CA ASP A 197 -9.88 -11.16 12.39
C ASP A 197 -9.74 -11.81 13.78
N HIS A 198 -8.78 -12.72 13.95
CA HIS A 198 -8.48 -13.37 15.22
C HIS A 198 -8.14 -12.41 16.37
N LEU A 199 -7.58 -11.23 16.08
CA LEU A 199 -7.27 -10.19 17.09
C LEU A 199 -8.53 -9.39 17.44
N PHE A 200 -9.26 -8.93 16.44
CA PHE A 200 -10.39 -8.03 16.64
C PHE A 200 -11.67 -8.77 17.08
N SER A 201 -11.74 -10.08 16.87
CA SER A 201 -12.79 -10.94 17.41
C SER A 201 -12.60 -11.26 18.89
N ASN A 202 -11.44 -10.91 19.50
CA ASN A 202 -11.24 -10.98 20.95
C ASN A 202 -11.82 -9.72 21.61
N PRO A 203 -12.88 -9.83 22.45
CA PRO A 203 -13.55 -8.66 23.03
C PRO A 203 -12.66 -7.83 23.95
N GLU A 204 -11.78 -8.48 24.72
CA GLU A 204 -10.86 -7.78 25.64
C GLU A 204 -9.86 -6.92 24.86
N PHE A 205 -9.22 -7.52 23.85
CA PHE A 205 -8.29 -6.80 22.99
C PHE A 205 -9.01 -5.65 22.25
N TYR A 206 -10.19 -5.92 21.68
CA TYR A 206 -10.96 -4.93 20.95
C TYR A 206 -11.38 -3.76 21.83
N ASN A 207 -11.94 -4.03 23.01
CA ASN A 207 -12.38 -3.00 23.95
C ASN A 207 -11.19 -2.15 24.44
N ASN A 208 -10.05 -2.76 24.75
CA ASN A 208 -8.85 -2.02 25.13
C ASN A 208 -8.38 -1.11 23.98
N LEU A 209 -8.38 -1.60 22.75
CA LEU A 209 -8.06 -0.79 21.57
C LEU A 209 -9.01 0.42 21.43
N MET A 210 -10.31 0.21 21.66
CA MET A 210 -11.33 1.27 21.58
C MET A 210 -11.18 2.35 22.64
N THR A 211 -10.56 2.07 23.79
CA THR A 211 -10.27 3.13 24.78
C THR A 211 -9.33 4.19 24.22
N LYS A 212 -8.41 3.78 23.33
CA LYS A 212 -7.35 4.63 22.74
C LYS A 212 -7.72 5.23 21.38
N LEU A 213 -8.86 4.87 20.80
CA LEU A 213 -9.25 5.30 19.47
C LEU A 213 -10.40 6.31 19.54
N PRO A 214 -10.20 7.58 19.20
CA PRO A 214 -11.24 8.63 19.30
C PRO A 214 -12.53 8.27 18.56
N ILE A 215 -12.45 7.72 17.35
CA ILE A 215 -13.63 7.34 16.55
C ILE A 215 -14.39 6.10 17.09
N LYS A 216 -13.84 5.40 18.12
CA LYS A 216 -14.43 4.26 18.82
C LYS A 216 -14.86 3.08 17.94
N ARG A 217 -14.22 2.89 16.80
CA ARG A 217 -14.35 1.70 15.95
C ARG A 217 -13.10 1.52 15.09
N THR A 218 -12.84 0.31 14.64
CA THR A 218 -11.85 0.05 13.60
C THR A 218 -12.36 0.55 12.23
N ALA A 219 -11.44 0.85 11.34
CA ALA A 219 -11.79 1.12 9.95
C ALA A 219 -12.08 -0.17 9.18
N LYS A 220 -12.91 -0.08 8.15
CA LYS A 220 -13.04 -1.10 7.10
C LYS A 220 -11.97 -0.86 6.03
N PRO A 221 -11.46 -1.90 5.32
CA PRO A 221 -10.52 -1.72 4.21
C PRO A 221 -10.99 -0.70 3.15
N ALA A 222 -12.28 -0.69 2.83
CA ALA A 222 -12.89 0.26 1.89
C ALA A 222 -12.72 1.74 2.29
N GLU A 223 -12.53 2.05 3.59
CA GLU A 223 -12.32 3.43 4.04
C GLU A 223 -10.91 3.97 3.70
N ILE A 224 -10.00 3.10 3.25
CA ILE A 224 -8.66 3.50 2.78
C ILE A 224 -8.66 3.78 1.26
N VAL A 225 -9.70 3.38 0.54
CA VAL A 225 -9.80 3.53 -0.92
C VAL A 225 -9.87 5.00 -1.33
N GLY A 226 -10.72 5.82 -0.68
CA GLY A 226 -10.84 7.25 -1.00
C GLY A 226 -9.51 8.01 -0.90
N PRO A 227 -8.79 7.91 0.23
CA PRO A 227 -7.43 8.43 0.37
C PRO A 227 -6.45 7.93 -0.70
N ALA A 228 -6.53 6.65 -1.10
CA ALA A 228 -5.68 6.10 -2.14
C ALA A 228 -6.01 6.68 -3.52
N ILE A 229 -7.29 6.82 -3.88
CA ILE A 229 -7.72 7.48 -5.12
C ILE A 229 -7.28 8.94 -5.15
N PHE A 230 -7.43 9.66 -4.04
CA PHE A 230 -6.94 11.04 -3.91
C PHE A 230 -5.45 11.13 -4.26
N LEU A 231 -4.60 10.29 -3.66
CA LEU A 231 -3.16 10.29 -3.92
C LEU A 231 -2.77 9.78 -5.31
N ALA A 232 -3.61 8.96 -5.94
CA ALA A 232 -3.40 8.41 -7.29
C ALA A 232 -3.78 9.40 -8.40
N SER A 233 -4.59 10.40 -8.11
CA SER A 233 -5.27 11.26 -9.08
C SER A 233 -4.67 12.66 -9.18
N GLU A 234 -5.22 13.49 -10.08
CA GLU A 234 -4.84 14.90 -10.23
C GLU A 234 -5.27 15.76 -9.03
N ALA A 235 -6.20 15.28 -8.19
CA ALA A 235 -6.60 15.96 -6.96
C ALA A 235 -5.43 16.17 -5.98
N SER A 236 -4.36 15.38 -6.08
CA SER A 236 -3.14 15.49 -5.28
C SER A 236 -1.92 15.98 -6.09
N SER A 237 -2.12 16.64 -7.23
CA SER A 237 -1.03 17.02 -8.15
C SER A 237 0.07 17.89 -7.50
N PHE A 238 -0.26 18.70 -6.50
CA PHE A 238 0.71 19.53 -5.76
C PHE A 238 1.16 18.88 -4.43
N MET A 239 0.99 17.55 -4.28
CA MET A 239 1.29 16.84 -3.04
C MET A 239 2.37 15.79 -3.28
N THR A 240 3.50 15.90 -2.57
CA THR A 240 4.60 14.94 -2.60
C THR A 240 5.34 14.91 -1.27
N GLY A 241 5.88 13.77 -0.87
CA GLY A 241 6.59 13.57 0.40
C GLY A 241 5.70 13.53 1.64
N ALA A 242 4.38 13.57 1.47
CA ALA A 242 3.44 13.58 2.59
C ALA A 242 3.12 12.16 3.08
N THR A 243 2.81 12.06 4.37
CA THR A 243 2.18 10.87 4.98
C THR A 243 0.78 11.25 5.44
N LEU A 244 -0.23 10.75 4.73
CA LEU A 244 -1.64 11.00 5.02
C LEU A 244 -2.14 10.05 6.11
N LEU A 245 -2.46 10.60 7.28
CA LEU A 245 -3.05 9.83 8.38
C LEU A 245 -4.52 9.51 8.08
N VAL A 246 -4.88 8.22 8.18
CA VAL A 246 -6.25 7.71 8.06
C VAL A 246 -6.48 6.76 9.23
N ASP A 247 -6.45 7.30 10.44
CA ASP A 247 -6.19 6.54 11.67
C ASP A 247 -7.29 6.66 12.74
N GLY A 248 -8.40 7.33 12.42
CA GLY A 248 -9.51 7.53 13.37
C GLY A 248 -9.12 8.37 14.59
N GLY A 249 -8.08 9.21 14.46
CA GLY A 249 -7.56 10.07 15.51
C GLY A 249 -6.54 9.40 16.44
N TRP A 250 -6.05 8.19 16.08
CA TRP A 250 -5.05 7.48 16.90
C TRP A 250 -3.83 8.33 17.24
N CYS A 251 -3.30 9.08 16.27
CA CYS A 251 -2.11 9.92 16.43
C CYS A 251 -2.42 11.35 16.89
N ALA A 252 -3.68 11.69 17.17
CA ALA A 252 -4.09 13.04 17.58
C ALA A 252 -4.05 13.27 19.11
N GLN A 253 -3.62 12.28 19.89
CA GLN A 253 -3.59 12.30 21.36
C GLN A 253 -2.22 11.97 21.93
#